data_2e8dae1e2f813c673a4ebdc81a008cb9
#
_entry.id   2e8dae1e2f813c673a4ebdc81a008cb9
#
_cell.length_a   1.000
_cell.length_b   1.000
_cell.length_c   1.000
_cell.angle_alpha   90.00
_cell.angle_beta   90.00
_cell.angle_gamma   90.00
#
_symmetry.space_group_name_H-M   'P 1'
#
loop_
_entity.id
_entity.type
_entity.pdbx_description
1 polymer ?
#
loop_
_entity_poly.entity_id
_entity_poly.type
_entity_poly.pdbx_seq_one_letter_code
_entity_poly.pdbx_strand_id
1 'polypeptide(L)'
;MPKPIIPESNVIQKNWSKVDLKIALCYPNVYRAGMTGLPIRLLYALLNSREDVACERFFIPTRNEKLVSLESQRSLKDFDVVAFSLQYEEDYINVLRMLLESGIPIRRKDRVEK
;
A
#
# COMPACT_ATOMS: atom_id res chain seq x y z
N MET A 1 8.12 -7.28 17.88
CA MET A 1 6.97 -6.57 18.37
C MET A 1 6.30 -5.77 17.26
N PRO A 2 5.02 -5.93 17.08
CA PRO A 2 4.37 -5.14 16.07
C PRO A 2 4.44 -3.65 16.39
N LYS A 3 4.62 -2.89 15.35
CA LYS A 3 4.64 -1.44 15.44
C LYS A 3 3.25 -0.92 15.83
N PRO A 4 3.15 0.05 16.73
CA PRO A 4 1.86 0.63 17.02
C PRO A 4 1.29 1.31 15.78
N ILE A 5 0.00 1.10 15.54
CA ILE A 5 -0.70 1.74 14.44
C ILE A 5 -0.86 3.21 14.77
N ILE A 6 -0.56 4.07 13.79
CA ILE A 6 -0.76 5.50 13.96
C ILE A 6 -2.26 5.76 14.15
N PRO A 7 -2.67 6.46 15.22
CA PRO A 7 -4.08 6.76 15.42
C PRO A 7 -4.66 7.53 14.25
N GLU A 8 -5.73 7.01 13.69
CA GLU A 8 -6.36 7.59 12.52
C GLU A 8 -7.83 7.20 12.49
N SER A 9 -8.70 8.17 12.39
CA SER A 9 -10.14 7.92 12.42
C SER A 9 -10.67 7.26 11.15
N ASN A 10 -9.91 7.29 10.06
CA ASN A 10 -10.34 6.79 8.75
C ASN A 10 -9.76 5.44 8.38
N VAL A 11 -9.15 4.75 9.32
CA VAL A 11 -8.60 3.40 9.05
C VAL A 11 -9.75 2.44 8.81
N ILE A 12 -9.66 1.70 7.71
CA ILE A 12 -10.65 0.70 7.33
C ILE A 12 -9.98 -0.67 7.31
N GLN A 13 -10.43 -1.57 8.18
CA GLN A 13 -9.94 -2.93 8.21
C GLN A 13 -11.06 -3.89 7.83
N LYS A 14 -10.75 -4.81 6.92
CA LYS A 14 -11.72 -5.78 6.43
C LYS A 14 -11.23 -7.20 6.65
N ASN A 15 -12.17 -8.12 6.73
CA ASN A 15 -11.86 -9.55 6.83
C ASN A 15 -11.48 -10.05 5.44
N TRP A 16 -10.23 -10.41 5.26
CA TRP A 16 -9.69 -10.84 3.96
C TRP A 16 -10.36 -12.10 3.41
N SER A 17 -10.90 -12.94 4.28
CA SER A 17 -11.58 -14.15 3.81
C SER A 17 -12.91 -13.84 3.12
N LYS A 18 -13.44 -12.63 3.29
CA LYS A 18 -14.73 -12.22 2.75
C LYS A 18 -14.64 -11.26 1.57
N VAL A 19 -13.45 -10.92 1.15
CA VAL A 19 -13.27 -10.02 -0.01
C VAL A 19 -12.70 -10.79 -1.19
N ASP A 20 -13.08 -10.36 -2.38
CA ASP A 20 -12.65 -11.01 -3.62
C ASP A 20 -11.36 -10.41 -4.17
N LEU A 21 -11.10 -9.13 -3.89
CA LEU A 21 -9.95 -8.42 -4.45
C LEU A 21 -9.24 -7.63 -3.35
N LYS A 22 -7.93 -7.80 -3.30
CA LYS A 22 -7.07 -7.11 -2.33
C LYS A 22 -6.14 -6.18 -3.08
N ILE A 23 -6.25 -4.89 -2.82
CA ILE A 23 -5.50 -3.85 -3.51
C ILE A 23 -4.56 -3.17 -2.52
N ALA A 24 -3.27 -3.12 -2.91
CA ALA A 24 -2.29 -2.33 -2.18
C ALA A 24 -2.20 -0.96 -2.84
N LEU A 25 -2.59 0.07 -2.13
CA LEU A 25 -2.50 1.45 -2.60
C LEU A 25 -1.24 2.07 -2.00
N CYS A 26 -0.25 2.28 -2.85
CA CYS A 26 1.08 2.70 -2.41
C CYS A 26 1.34 4.16 -2.75
N TYR A 27 1.77 4.90 -1.76
CA TYR A 27 2.33 6.24 -1.94
C TYR A 27 3.83 6.14 -1.65
N PRO A 28 4.70 6.28 -2.68
CA PRO A 28 6.13 6.05 -2.47
C PRO A 28 6.83 7.24 -1.80
N ASN A 29 6.33 7.58 -0.64
CA ASN A 29 6.87 8.62 0.23
C ASN A 29 6.47 8.28 1.67
N VAL A 30 6.86 9.11 2.63
CA VAL A 30 6.52 8.86 4.03
C VAL A 30 5.04 9.15 4.30
N TYR A 31 4.52 8.56 5.37
CA TYR A 31 3.10 8.65 5.73
C TYR A 31 2.58 10.10 5.77
N ARG A 32 3.31 11.01 6.42
CA ARG A 32 2.85 12.39 6.54
C ARG A 32 2.63 13.05 5.19
N ALA A 33 3.55 12.83 4.25
CA ALA A 33 3.44 13.41 2.92
C ALA A 33 2.23 12.82 2.18
N GLY A 34 1.99 11.51 2.32
CA GLY A 34 0.88 10.85 1.66
C GLY A 34 -0.48 11.31 2.18
N MET A 35 -0.61 11.48 3.48
CA MET A 35 -1.89 11.80 4.08
C MET A 35 -2.33 13.26 3.92
N THR A 36 -1.46 14.12 3.43
CA THR A 36 -1.87 15.49 3.06
C THR A 36 -2.47 15.54 1.67
N GLY A 37 -2.33 14.48 0.86
CA GLY A 37 -2.82 14.45 -0.52
C GLY A 37 -4.26 13.96 -0.63
N LEU A 38 -5.11 14.77 -1.26
CA LEU A 38 -6.51 14.39 -1.48
C LEU A 38 -6.67 13.14 -2.36
N PRO A 39 -5.89 12.95 -3.46
CA PRO A 39 -6.10 11.80 -4.34
C PRO A 39 -5.98 10.44 -3.65
N ILE A 40 -4.99 10.25 -2.77
CA ILE A 40 -4.84 8.96 -2.11
C ILE A 40 -6.00 8.69 -1.13
N ARG A 41 -6.49 9.73 -0.48
CA ARG A 41 -7.62 9.63 0.45
C ARG A 41 -8.90 9.27 -0.27
N LEU A 42 -9.15 9.89 -1.43
CA LEU A 42 -10.31 9.59 -2.27
C LEU A 42 -10.27 8.17 -2.81
N LEU A 43 -9.13 7.74 -3.33
CA LEU A 43 -8.97 6.39 -3.87
C LEU A 43 -9.20 5.35 -2.78
N TYR A 44 -8.65 5.57 -1.61
CA TYR A 44 -8.81 4.67 -0.48
C TYR A 44 -10.29 4.51 -0.11
N ALA A 45 -11.00 5.62 0.01
CA ALA A 45 -12.42 5.61 0.35
C ALA A 45 -13.27 4.96 -0.75
N LEU A 46 -13.00 5.31 -2.01
CA LEU A 46 -13.75 4.75 -3.14
C LEU A 46 -13.57 3.25 -3.27
N LEU A 47 -12.33 2.76 -3.18
CA LEU A 47 -12.06 1.34 -3.31
C LEU A 47 -12.67 0.55 -2.16
N ASN A 48 -12.57 1.07 -0.94
CA ASN A 48 -13.13 0.40 0.22
C ASN A 48 -14.65 0.55 0.34
N SER A 49 -15.28 1.39 -0.47
CA SER A 49 -16.74 1.48 -0.51
C SER A 49 -17.38 0.22 -1.08
N ARG A 50 -16.63 -0.58 -1.83
CA ARG A 50 -17.10 -1.87 -2.33
C ARG A 50 -16.91 -2.94 -1.26
N GLU A 51 -17.93 -3.76 -1.04
CA GLU A 51 -17.86 -4.82 -0.03
C GLU A 51 -16.90 -5.94 -0.43
N ASP A 52 -16.71 -6.15 -1.73
CA ASP A 52 -15.86 -7.22 -2.27
C ASP A 52 -14.39 -6.83 -2.41
N VAL A 53 -14.01 -5.62 -2.04
CA VAL A 53 -12.66 -5.09 -2.21
C VAL A 53 -12.09 -4.66 -0.86
N ALA A 54 -10.85 -5.07 -0.59
CA ALA A 54 -10.08 -4.55 0.54
C ALA A 54 -8.91 -3.74 -0.04
N CYS A 55 -8.85 -2.46 0.30
CA CYS A 55 -7.75 -1.59 -0.09
C CYS A 55 -6.96 -1.19 1.16
N GLU A 56 -5.67 -1.49 1.16
CA GLU A 56 -4.78 -1.13 2.26
C GLU A 56 -3.64 -0.26 1.74
N ARG A 57 -3.12 0.58 2.61
CA ARG A 57 -2.17 1.62 2.21
C ARG A 57 -0.75 1.25 2.59
N PHE A 58 0.18 1.63 1.73
CA PHE A 58 1.61 1.47 1.96
C PHE A 58 2.31 2.80 1.81
N PHE A 59 3.25 3.07 2.70
CA PHE A 59 4.11 4.25 2.65
C PHE A 59 5.56 3.80 2.81
N ILE A 60 6.51 4.67 2.44
CA ILE A 60 7.92 4.38 2.66
C ILE A 60 8.17 4.35 4.16
N PRO A 61 8.70 3.25 4.70
CA PRO A 61 8.98 3.18 6.12
C PRO A 61 10.17 4.07 6.49
N THR A 62 10.14 4.60 7.72
CA THR A 62 11.24 5.36 8.26
C THR A 62 12.10 4.46 9.14
N ARG A 63 13.44 4.59 9.01
CA ARG A 63 14.41 3.82 9.78
C ARG A 63 14.14 2.31 9.72
N ASN A 64 14.18 1.61 10.83
CA ASN A 64 14.14 0.15 10.90
C ASN A 64 12.75 -0.46 10.75
N GLU A 65 11.79 0.27 10.26
CA GLU A 65 10.45 -0.23 10.06
C GLU A 65 10.36 -1.10 8.82
N LYS A 66 9.52 -2.12 8.88
CA LYS A 66 9.26 -2.98 7.72
C LYS A 66 8.25 -2.33 6.78
N LEU A 67 8.38 -2.64 5.49
CA LEU A 67 7.40 -2.22 4.49
C LEU A 67 6.19 -3.15 4.57
N VAL A 68 5.17 -2.70 5.27
CA VAL A 68 3.92 -3.45 5.44
C VAL A 68 2.74 -2.49 5.33
N SER A 69 1.55 -3.04 5.06
CA SER A 69 0.36 -2.21 4.99
C SER A 69 0.03 -1.59 6.34
N LEU A 70 -0.55 -0.39 6.29
CA LEU A 70 -0.91 0.34 7.48
C LEU A 70 -2.01 -0.36 8.27
N GLU A 71 -2.97 -0.96 7.59
CA GLU A 71 -4.16 -1.54 8.20
C GLU A 71 -3.91 -2.88 8.87
N SER A 72 -3.28 -3.81 8.16
CA SER A 72 -3.11 -5.18 8.65
C SER A 72 -1.67 -5.65 8.71
N GLN A 73 -0.72 -4.79 8.36
CA GLN A 73 0.72 -5.07 8.39
C GLN A 73 1.11 -6.26 7.52
N ARG A 74 0.52 -6.34 6.32
CA ARG A 74 0.84 -7.39 5.34
C ARG A 74 1.86 -6.90 4.32
N SER A 75 2.57 -7.84 3.70
CA SER A 75 3.52 -7.53 2.63
C SER A 75 2.80 -7.21 1.33
N LEU A 76 3.44 -6.41 0.46
CA LEU A 76 2.92 -6.14 -0.88
C LEU A 76 2.63 -7.42 -1.67
N LYS A 77 3.41 -8.47 -1.43
CA LYS A 77 3.22 -9.75 -2.12
C LYS A 77 1.87 -10.40 -1.85
N ASP A 78 1.24 -10.06 -0.74
CA ASP A 78 -0.02 -10.67 -0.35
C ASP A 78 -1.22 -10.10 -1.08
N PHE A 79 -1.03 -9.03 -1.85
CA PHE A 79 -2.11 -8.33 -2.53
C PHE A 79 -2.23 -8.76 -3.98
N ASP A 80 -3.45 -8.68 -4.53
CA ASP A 80 -3.72 -9.04 -5.91
C ASP A 80 -3.28 -7.95 -6.89
N VAL A 81 -3.43 -6.69 -6.47
CA VAL A 81 -3.07 -5.52 -7.27
C VAL A 81 -2.21 -4.59 -6.43
N VAL A 82 -1.12 -4.12 -7.01
CA VAL A 82 -0.26 -3.11 -6.38
C VAL A 82 -0.36 -1.84 -7.23
N ALA A 83 -0.96 -0.81 -6.66
CA ALA A 83 -1.17 0.47 -7.34
C ALA A 83 -0.32 1.56 -6.67
N PHE A 84 0.29 2.40 -7.48
CA PHE A 84 1.13 3.48 -6.99
C PHE A 84 0.54 4.83 -7.36
N SER A 85 0.45 5.72 -6.37
CA SER A 85 0.08 7.12 -6.58
C SER A 85 1.36 7.94 -6.63
N LEU A 86 1.70 8.47 -7.80
CA LEU A 86 2.96 9.20 -8.03
C LEU A 86 2.69 10.69 -8.20
N GLN A 87 3.48 11.51 -7.52
CA GLN A 87 3.36 12.96 -7.61
C GLN A 87 4.62 13.64 -8.15
N TYR A 88 5.79 13.03 -7.94
CA TYR A 88 7.08 13.61 -8.30
C TYR A 88 7.94 12.59 -9.02
N GLU A 89 8.92 13.08 -9.78
CA GLU A 89 9.82 12.19 -10.53
C GLU A 89 10.63 11.26 -9.62
N GLU A 90 11.08 11.75 -8.49
CA GLU A 90 11.82 10.92 -7.54
C GLU A 90 11.00 9.77 -6.96
N ASP A 91 9.67 9.83 -7.07
CA ASP A 91 8.81 8.74 -6.62
C ASP A 91 9.05 7.46 -7.42
N TYR A 92 9.51 7.56 -8.66
CA TYR A 92 9.80 6.37 -9.47
C TYR A 92 10.89 5.51 -8.85
N ILE A 93 11.92 6.13 -8.28
CA ILE A 93 12.99 5.39 -7.61
C ILE A 93 12.43 4.66 -6.39
N ASN A 94 11.56 5.31 -5.66
CA ASN A 94 10.93 4.71 -4.49
C ASN A 94 10.00 3.56 -4.85
N VAL A 95 9.34 3.60 -6.01
CA VAL A 95 8.55 2.48 -6.51
C VAL A 95 9.44 1.24 -6.69
N LEU A 96 10.59 1.40 -7.33
CA LEU A 96 11.53 0.30 -7.52
C LEU A 96 11.99 -0.24 -6.18
N ARG A 97 12.31 0.64 -5.25
CA ARG A 97 12.73 0.26 -3.90
C ARG A 97 11.66 -0.54 -3.17
N MET A 98 10.40 -0.10 -3.24
CA MET A 98 9.29 -0.82 -2.59
C MET A 98 9.11 -2.22 -3.17
N LEU A 99 9.22 -2.35 -4.49
CA LEU A 99 9.12 -3.65 -5.14
C LEU A 99 10.26 -4.57 -4.72
N LEU A 100 11.49 -4.06 -4.69
CA LEU A 100 12.66 -4.84 -4.28
C LEU A 100 12.55 -5.31 -2.83
N GLU A 101 12.17 -4.43 -1.92
CA GLU A 101 12.02 -4.78 -0.51
C GLU A 101 10.92 -5.81 -0.28
N SER A 102 9.92 -5.84 -1.15
CA SER A 102 8.82 -6.80 -1.05
C SER A 102 9.09 -8.09 -1.81
N GLY A 103 10.24 -8.20 -2.49
CA GLY A 103 10.58 -9.39 -3.26
C GLY A 103 9.76 -9.55 -4.54
N ILE A 104 9.21 -8.45 -5.07
CA ILE A 104 8.47 -8.45 -6.33
C ILE A 104 9.43 -8.08 -7.46
N PRO A 105 9.53 -8.88 -8.53
CA PRO A 105 10.44 -8.57 -9.63
C PRO A 105 10.12 -7.21 -10.26
N ILE A 106 11.16 -6.44 -10.55
CA ILE A 106 11.01 -5.11 -11.13
C ILE A 106 10.49 -5.20 -12.57
N ARG A 107 11.03 -6.12 -13.35
CA ARG A 107 10.65 -6.27 -14.75
C ARG A 107 9.34 -7.03 -14.87
N ARG A 108 8.43 -6.49 -15.68
CA ARG A 108 7.14 -7.13 -15.92
C ARG A 108 7.27 -8.58 -16.37
N LYS A 109 8.22 -8.86 -17.23
CA LYS A 109 8.41 -10.23 -17.78
C LYS A 109 8.78 -11.25 -16.72
N ASP A 110 9.34 -10.80 -15.59
CA ASP A 110 9.78 -11.67 -14.51
C ASP A 110 8.69 -11.89 -13.45
N ARG A 111 7.56 -11.21 -13.60
CA ARG A 111 6.42 -11.37 -12.69
C ARG A 111 5.44 -12.40 -13.22
N VAL A 112 5.06 -13.31 -12.35
CA VAL A 112 4.13 -14.39 -12.72
C VAL A 112 2.68 -14.01 -12.38
N GLU A 113 2.48 -13.33 -11.25
CA GLU A 113 1.15 -13.08 -10.70
C GLU A 113 0.71 -11.61 -10.74
N LYS A 114 1.61 -10.68 -10.95
CA LYS A 114 1.31 -9.26 -10.84
C LYS A 114 1.69 -8.45 -12.06
#